data_74c34f11eed9fdfc746b35f6cf1fa08f
#
_entry.id   74c34f11eed9fdfc746b35f6cf1fa08f
#
_cell.length_a   1.000
_cell.length_b   1.000
_cell.length_c   1.000
_cell.angle_alpha   90.00
_cell.angle_beta   90.00
_cell.angle_gamma   90.00
#
_symmetry.space_group_name_H-M   'P 1'
#
loop_
_entity.id
_entity.type
_entity.pdbx_description
1 polymer ?
#
loop_
_entity_poly.entity_id
_entity_poly.type
_entity_poly.pdbx_seq_one_letter_code
_entity_poly.pdbx_strand_id
1 'polypeptide(L)' 'MIEFRNVNKRYDTGTEAVHNANFKIDKGEFAFLVGSSGSGKSTLIKLILKEEEPTSGNIIIN' A
#
# COMPACT_ATOMS: atom_id res chain seq x y z
N MET A 1 10.55 8.56 2.70
CA MET A 1 9.79 7.70 3.61
C MET A 1 8.31 7.69 3.24
N ILE A 2 7.70 6.53 3.36
CA ILE A 2 6.28 6.36 3.05
C ILE A 2 5.61 5.82 4.31
N GLU A 3 4.52 6.45 4.71
CA GLU A 3 3.79 6.02 5.90
C GLU A 3 2.34 5.71 5.57
N PHE A 4 1.88 4.54 6.00
CA PHE A 4 0.48 4.12 5.89
C PHE A 4 -0.19 4.30 7.24
N ARG A 5 -1.34 4.95 7.25
CA ARG A 5 -2.12 5.18 8.47
C ARG A 5 -3.55 4.68 8.27
N ASN A 6 -3.88 3.58 8.91
CA ASN A 6 -5.22 2.97 8.86
C ASN A 6 -5.72 2.80 7.42
N VAL A 7 -4.84 2.35 6.55
CA VAL A 7 -5.14 2.23 5.13
C VAL A 7 -5.92 0.95 4.85
N ASN A 8 -7.01 1.10 4.12
CA ASN A 8 -7.84 -0.01 3.68
C ASN A 8 -8.02 0.11 2.18
N LYS A 9 -8.04 -1.02 1.50
CA LYS A 9 -8.31 -1.06 0.07
C LYS A 9 -9.25 -2.22 -0.22
N ARG A 10 -10.45 -1.89 -0.68
CA ARG A 10 -11.45 -2.88 -1.06
C ARG A 10 -11.84 -2.62 -2.51
N TYR A 11 -11.82 -3.66 -3.31
CA TYR A 11 -12.24 -3.58 -4.70
C TYR A 11 -13.75 -3.76 -4.84
N ASP A 12 -14.29 -3.36 -5.99
CA ASP A 12 -15.72 -3.46 -6.28
C ASP A 12 -16.23 -4.89 -6.19
N THR A 13 -15.36 -5.85 -6.40
CA THR A 13 -15.71 -7.26 -6.27
C THR A 13 -15.92 -7.69 -4.81
N GLY A 14 -15.65 -6.80 -3.86
CA GLY A 14 -15.74 -7.12 -2.44
C GLY A 14 -14.46 -7.66 -1.85
N THR A 15 -13.42 -7.81 -2.66
CA THR A 15 -12.13 -8.30 -2.18
C THR A 15 -11.41 -7.20 -1.40
N GLU A 16 -11.04 -7.52 -0.16
CA GLU A 16 -10.28 -6.59 0.66
C GLU A 16 -8.80 -6.90 0.51
N ALA A 17 -8.10 -6.06 -0.26
CA ALA A 17 -6.70 -6.28 -0.56
C ALA A 17 -5.77 -5.76 0.54
N VAL A 18 -6.18 -4.69 1.22
CA VAL A 18 -5.40 -4.11 2.33
C VAL A 18 -6.36 -3.82 3.46
N HIS A 19 -5.99 -4.24 4.66
CA HIS A 19 -6.85 -4.07 5.83
C HIS A 19 -6.08 -3.42 6.97
N ASN A 20 -6.51 -2.21 7.34
CA ASN A 20 -5.98 -1.48 8.48
C ASN A 20 -4.45 -1.47 8.52
N ALA A 21 -3.84 -1.10 7.41
CA ALA A 21 -2.38 -1.07 7.31
C ALA A 21 -1.81 0.14 8.04
N ASN A 22 -0.91 -0.11 8.97
CA ASN A 22 -0.22 0.91 9.73
C ASN A 22 1.27 0.56 9.75
N PHE A 23 2.06 1.23 8.91
CA PHE A 23 3.49 0.98 8.87
C PHE A 23 4.20 2.09 8.12
N LYS A 24 5.53 2.09 8.24
CA LYS A 24 6.40 3.02 7.53
C LYS A 24 7.37 2.24 6.66
N ILE A 25 7.65 2.76 5.49
CA ILE A 25 8.61 2.16 4.56
C ILE A 25 9.70 3.16 4.27
N ASP A 26 10.95 2.77 4.50
CA ASP A 26 12.09 3.59 4.13
C ASP A 26 12.43 3.35 2.66
N LYS A 27 13.26 4.24 2.11
CA LYS A 27 13.63 4.20 0.70
C LYS A 27 14.23 2.84 0.29
N GLY A 28 15.10 2.30 1.11
CA GLY A 28 15.72 1.00 0.84
C GLY A 28 14.72 -0.14 0.90
N GLU A 29 13.78 -0.04 1.83
CA GLU A 29 12.74 -1.05 1.98
C GLU A 29 11.78 -1.04 0.79
N PHE A 30 11.54 0.12 0.20
CA PHE A 30 10.69 0.20 -0.98
C PHE A 30 11.28 -0.58 -2.15
N ALA A 31 12.58 -0.46 -2.35
CA ALA A 31 13.26 -1.20 -3.41
C ALA A 31 13.13 -2.71 -3.18
N PHE A 32 13.24 -3.14 -1.94
CA PHE A 32 13.07 -4.54 -1.57
C PHE A 32 11.64 -5.00 -1.84
N LEU A 33 10.66 -4.18 -1.50
CA LEU A 33 9.26 -4.49 -1.70
C LEU A 33 8.95 -4.68 -3.19
N VAL A 34 9.45 -3.79 -4.02
CA VAL A 34 9.24 -3.86 -5.48
C VAL A 34 9.91 -5.08 -6.09
N GLY A 35 11.09 -5.43 -5.58
CA GLY A 35 11.85 -6.56 -6.10
C GLY A 35 11.33 -7.91 -5.70
N SER A 36 10.42 -7.99 -4.71
CA SER A 36 9.93 -9.28 -4.25
C SER A 36 8.57 -9.55 -4.88
N SER A 37 8.35 -10.79 -5.28
CA SER A 37 7.06 -11.22 -5.81
C SER A 37 6.23 -11.83 -4.70
N GLY A 38 4.91 -11.55 -4.71
CA GLY A 38 4.04 -12.11 -3.69
C GLY A 38 2.68 -11.46 -3.77
N SER A 39 1.66 -12.17 -3.33
CA SER A 39 0.29 -11.65 -3.33
C SER A 39 0.15 -10.47 -2.38
N GLY A 40 -0.62 -9.47 -2.77
CA GLY A 40 -0.88 -8.30 -1.95
C GLY A 40 0.11 -7.16 -2.10
N LYS A 41 1.33 -7.44 -2.54
CA LYS A 41 2.35 -6.40 -2.69
C LYS A 41 2.07 -5.49 -3.87
N SER A 42 1.51 -6.03 -4.94
CA SER A 42 1.18 -5.23 -6.11
C SER A 42 0.15 -4.15 -5.77
N THR A 43 -0.80 -4.46 -4.91
CA THR A 43 -1.79 -3.46 -4.47
C THR A 43 -1.10 -2.35 -3.67
N LEU A 44 -0.21 -2.71 -2.75
CA LEU A 44 0.53 -1.72 -1.97
C LEU A 44 1.34 -0.80 -2.87
N ILE A 45 2.01 -1.38 -3.87
CA ILE A 45 2.81 -0.61 -4.83
C ILE A 45 1.93 0.35 -5.61
N LYS A 46 0.78 -0.10 -6.08
CA LYS A 46 -0.16 0.75 -6.81
C LYS A 46 -0.65 1.92 -5.96
N LEU A 47 -0.90 1.68 -4.69
CA LEU A 47 -1.31 2.74 -3.78
C LEU A 47 -0.18 3.76 -3.58
N ILE A 48 1.05 3.29 -3.45
CA ILE A 48 2.21 4.16 -3.26
C ILE A 48 2.46 5.01 -4.50
N LEU A 49 2.33 4.41 -5.69
CA LEU A 49 2.52 5.12 -6.95
C LEU A 49 1.31 5.96 -7.35
N LYS A 50 0.26 5.91 -6.55
CA LYS A 50 -0.99 6.64 -6.80
C LYS A 50 -1.71 6.18 -8.06
N GLU A 51 -1.48 4.96 -8.49
CA GLU A 51 -2.24 4.37 -9.58
C GLU A 51 -3.63 3.97 -9.12
N GLU A 52 -3.79 3.74 -7.81
CA GLU A 52 -5.07 3.48 -7.18
C GLU A 52 -5.13 4.26 -5.87
N GLU A 53 -6.33 4.56 -5.43
CA GLU A 53 -6.52 5.27 -4.17
C GLU A 53 -7.03 4.32 -3.10
N PRO A 54 -6.66 4.54 -1.83
CA PRO A 54 -7.19 3.71 -0.75
C PRO A 54 -8.68 3.97 -0.56
N THR A 55 -9.40 2.95 -0.12
CA THR A 55 -10.81 3.09 0.20
C THR A 55 -10.97 4.01 1.42
N SER A 56 -10.05 3.90 2.37
CA SER A 56 -10.00 4.78 3.53
C SER A 56 -8.58 4.80 4.08
N GLY A 57 -8.32 5.74 4.97
CA GLY A 57 -7.00 5.92 5.56
C GLY A 57 -6.16 6.90 4.77
N ASN A 58 -4.92 7.08 5.20
CA ASN A 58 -4.01 8.05 4.61
C ASN A 58 -2.67 7.42 4.29
N ILE A 59 -2.10 7.84 3.15
CA ILE A 59 -0.76 7.46 2.74
C ILE A 59 0.05 8.74 2.64
N ILE A 60 1.11 8.83 3.44
CA ILE A 60 1.95 10.02 3.50
C ILE A 60 3.28 9.70 2.85
N ILE A 61 3.67 10.51 1.90
CA ILE A 61 4.93 10.34 1.17
C ILE A 61 5.79 11.58 1.39
N ASN A 62 6.97 11.36 1.91
CA ASN A 62 7.96 12.40 2.14
C ASN A 62 9.08 12.31 1.13
#